data_956cbe3467236d03aea39c23870928d8
#
_entry.id   956cbe3467236d03aea39c23870928d8
#
_cell.length_a   1.000
_cell.length_b   1.000
_cell.length_c   1.000
_cell.angle_alpha   90.00
_cell.angle_beta   90.00
_cell.angle_gamma   90.00
#
_symmetry.space_group_name_H-M   'P 1'
#
loop_
_entity.id
_entity.type
_entity.pdbx_description
1 polymer ?
#
loop_
_entity_poly.entity_id
_entity_poly.type
_entity_poly.pdbx_seq_one_letter_code
_entity_poly.pdbx_strand_id
1 'polypeptide(L)'
;MSPSAHIDTFARDHLPPRELWPEFLFELPELQFPPRLNCAAELLDRWVQAGQGDRRCVVAADGTAWSYGQLQAHANRIARVLVDDLGVVPGNRVLLRGANSPMLAACWFGVVKAGAIAVGSMPLLRARELTQIVEKAQVSHALCDARLADELALTLPGCPSLKHVVHYGGDAPDRLEARAASKPPTFDAVDTAADDTCIIAFTSGTTGMPKGTMHFHRDVMAACACWPRHVLRPTADDLFVGSPPLAFTFGLGGLLLFPMSVGASTLLLEKATPDALGPAIERHRATVCFSSPTAYRAMAAMVPHHDLSSLRKCVSAGEALPAATRQLWKEATGIEMIDGIGSTELLHIFISADEPHAKPGATGVPVPGYRACVVDEQGRELPRNQVGRLAVKGPTGCRYLDDDRQTNYVRHGWNFTGDAYLVDEDGQFVYQARTDDMIISGGYNIAGPEVEAALLLHPAVAECGVVGRPDPQRGQLVTAFVVLRPGHAADDATARELQDIVKQTIAPYKYPRRIEFCASLPRTETGKLQRFRLRQEGKP
;
A
#
# COMPACT_ATOMS: atom_id res chain seq x y z
N MET A 1 -5.82 -27.75 -9.93
CA MET A 1 -6.65 -26.60 -9.54
C MET A 1 -8.06 -27.10 -9.23
N SER A 2 -8.65 -26.54 -8.19
CA SER A 2 -10.07 -26.75 -7.95
C SER A 2 -10.90 -26.08 -9.04
N PRO A 3 -12.10 -26.60 -9.36
CA PRO A 3 -13.00 -25.90 -10.27
C PRO A 3 -13.28 -24.48 -9.75
N SER A 4 -13.10 -23.47 -10.60
CA SER A 4 -13.41 -22.09 -10.28
C SER A 4 -14.91 -21.91 -10.00
N ALA A 5 -15.26 -21.04 -9.07
CA ALA A 5 -16.63 -20.60 -8.86
C ALA A 5 -17.05 -19.47 -9.81
N HIS A 6 -16.11 -18.86 -10.53
CA HIS A 6 -16.38 -17.72 -11.41
C HIS A 6 -17.27 -18.13 -12.59
N ILE A 7 -18.45 -17.54 -12.65
CA ILE A 7 -19.37 -17.59 -13.80
C ILE A 7 -18.91 -16.57 -14.86
N ASP A 8 -18.55 -15.35 -14.43
CA ASP A 8 -17.87 -14.38 -15.29
C ASP A 8 -16.36 -14.73 -15.30
N THR A 9 -15.89 -15.24 -16.42
CA THR A 9 -14.52 -15.77 -16.56
C THR A 9 -13.50 -14.72 -16.98
N PHE A 10 -13.91 -13.46 -17.19
CA PHE A 10 -13.03 -12.41 -17.72
C PHE A 10 -11.68 -12.35 -17.02
N ALA A 11 -11.64 -12.22 -15.69
CA ALA A 11 -10.38 -12.10 -14.97
C ALA A 11 -9.49 -13.34 -15.14
N ARG A 12 -10.09 -14.53 -15.17
CA ARG A 12 -9.37 -15.79 -15.37
C ARG A 12 -8.82 -15.93 -16.80
N ASP A 13 -9.61 -15.52 -17.79
CA ASP A 13 -9.24 -15.62 -19.20
C ASP A 13 -8.15 -14.60 -19.58
N HIS A 14 -7.98 -13.54 -18.77
CA HIS A 14 -6.97 -12.48 -18.93
C HIS A 14 -5.81 -12.59 -17.92
N LEU A 15 -5.68 -13.73 -17.23
CA LEU A 15 -4.46 -14.04 -16.48
C LEU A 15 -3.28 -14.19 -17.46
N PRO A 16 -2.07 -13.76 -17.08
CA PRO A 16 -0.90 -14.05 -17.91
C PRO A 16 -0.73 -15.57 -18.09
N PRO A 17 -0.13 -16.02 -19.19
CA PRO A 17 0.25 -17.42 -19.38
C PRO A 17 1.03 -17.96 -18.18
N ARG A 18 0.84 -19.23 -17.83
CA ARG A 18 1.42 -19.80 -16.60
C ARG A 18 2.93 -19.78 -16.55
N GLU A 19 3.57 -19.92 -17.69
CA GLU A 19 5.03 -19.81 -17.85
C GLU A 19 5.57 -18.41 -17.49
N LEU A 20 4.70 -17.39 -17.47
CA LEU A 20 5.03 -16.03 -17.03
C LEU A 20 4.63 -15.76 -15.57
N TRP A 21 4.17 -16.76 -14.84
CA TRP A 21 3.89 -16.60 -13.42
C TRP A 21 5.17 -16.67 -12.61
N PRO A 22 5.23 -15.97 -11.44
CA PRO A 22 6.29 -16.22 -10.49
C PRO A 22 6.18 -17.64 -9.91
N GLU A 23 7.29 -18.17 -9.44
CA GLU A 23 7.30 -19.38 -8.63
C GLU A 23 6.73 -19.06 -7.25
N PHE A 24 5.65 -19.76 -6.87
CA PHE A 24 5.00 -19.59 -5.58
C PHE A 24 5.55 -20.56 -4.54
N LEU A 25 5.86 -20.03 -3.35
CA LEU A 25 6.40 -20.80 -2.22
C LEU A 25 5.31 -20.98 -1.15
N PHE A 26 4.87 -22.22 -0.94
CA PHE A 26 3.93 -22.58 0.12
C PHE A 26 4.58 -23.60 1.07
N GLU A 27 5.77 -23.28 1.58
CA GLU A 27 6.59 -24.22 2.36
C GLU A 27 6.23 -24.22 3.85
N LEU A 28 5.70 -23.10 4.38
CA LEU A 28 5.32 -23.00 5.77
C LEU A 28 3.99 -23.72 6.05
N PRO A 29 3.82 -24.33 7.24
CA PRO A 29 2.55 -24.98 7.62
C PRO A 29 1.33 -24.08 7.53
N GLU A 30 1.47 -22.80 7.90
CA GLU A 30 0.40 -21.80 7.85
C GLU A 30 0.04 -21.34 6.43
N LEU A 31 0.79 -21.74 5.43
CA LEU A 31 0.53 -21.48 4.02
C LEU A 31 -0.15 -22.68 3.31
N GLN A 32 -0.51 -23.71 4.04
CA GLN A 32 -1.25 -24.87 3.51
C GLN A 32 -2.74 -24.57 3.51
N PHE A 33 -3.22 -23.93 2.44
CA PHE A 33 -4.64 -23.57 2.31
C PHE A 33 -5.47 -24.67 1.68
N PRO A 34 -6.75 -24.82 2.09
CA PRO A 34 -7.66 -25.75 1.43
C PRO A 34 -7.92 -25.31 -0.03
N PRO A 35 -8.30 -26.25 -0.91
CA PRO A 35 -8.57 -25.96 -2.32
C PRO A 35 -9.80 -25.05 -2.52
N ARG A 36 -10.73 -25.03 -1.56
CA ARG A 36 -11.90 -24.12 -1.50
C ARG A 36 -11.69 -23.14 -0.36
N LEU A 37 -11.77 -21.85 -0.67
CA LEU A 37 -11.43 -20.79 0.26
C LEU A 37 -12.07 -19.46 -0.18
N ASN A 38 -12.91 -18.88 0.67
CA ASN A 38 -13.33 -17.49 0.54
C ASN A 38 -12.69 -16.66 1.65
N CYS A 39 -11.76 -15.78 1.31
CA CYS A 39 -11.00 -15.02 2.29
C CYS A 39 -11.86 -14.08 3.15
N ALA A 40 -13.02 -13.63 2.65
CA ALA A 40 -13.95 -12.83 3.46
C ALA A 40 -14.59 -13.68 4.57
N ALA A 41 -14.95 -14.91 4.28
CA ALA A 41 -15.46 -15.85 5.31
C ALA A 41 -14.39 -16.14 6.36
N GLU A 42 -13.14 -16.39 5.92
CA GLU A 42 -12.01 -16.65 6.83
C GLU A 42 -11.64 -15.45 7.71
N LEU A 43 -11.79 -14.23 7.22
CA LEU A 43 -11.43 -13.02 7.97
C LEU A 43 -12.57 -12.47 8.83
N LEU A 44 -13.83 -12.75 8.49
CA LEU A 44 -14.99 -12.17 9.18
C LEU A 44 -15.89 -13.24 9.78
N ASP A 45 -16.41 -14.18 8.97
CA ASP A 45 -17.46 -15.10 9.41
C ASP A 45 -16.97 -16.06 10.50
N ARG A 46 -15.72 -16.52 10.42
CA ARG A 46 -15.15 -17.44 11.41
C ARG A 46 -15.20 -16.89 12.84
N TRP A 47 -15.07 -15.57 13.04
CA TRP A 47 -15.11 -14.98 14.38
C TRP A 47 -16.52 -15.02 14.96
N VAL A 48 -17.53 -14.78 14.12
CA VAL A 48 -18.93 -14.89 14.53
C VAL A 48 -19.30 -16.35 14.82
N GLN A 49 -18.86 -17.28 13.97
CA GLN A 49 -19.05 -18.73 14.17
C GLN A 49 -18.35 -19.24 15.44
N ALA A 50 -17.20 -18.64 15.80
CA ALA A 50 -16.48 -18.94 17.03
C ALA A 50 -17.08 -18.27 18.29
N GLY A 51 -18.27 -17.64 18.19
CA GLY A 51 -18.95 -16.98 19.31
C GLY A 51 -18.36 -15.63 19.70
N GLN A 52 -17.55 -15.01 18.84
CA GLN A 52 -16.90 -13.72 19.09
C GLN A 52 -17.57 -12.55 18.33
N GLY A 53 -18.83 -12.73 17.93
CA GLY A 53 -19.58 -11.75 17.17
C GLY A 53 -19.77 -10.40 17.86
N ASP A 54 -19.76 -10.35 19.18
CA ASP A 54 -19.94 -9.11 19.97
C ASP A 54 -18.64 -8.30 20.13
N ARG A 55 -17.49 -8.87 19.75
CA ARG A 55 -16.21 -8.12 19.80
C ARG A 55 -16.27 -6.91 18.87
N ARG A 56 -15.71 -5.78 19.36
CA ARG A 56 -15.51 -4.58 18.55
C ARG A 56 -14.65 -4.92 17.32
N CYS A 57 -15.04 -4.43 16.15
CA CYS A 57 -14.42 -4.77 14.88
C CYS A 57 -13.95 -3.51 14.14
N VAL A 58 -14.86 -2.70 13.65
CA VAL A 58 -14.53 -1.45 12.93
C VAL A 58 -15.08 -0.25 13.70
N VAL A 59 -14.30 0.82 13.74
CA VAL A 59 -14.63 2.06 14.46
C VAL A 59 -14.53 3.22 13.47
N ALA A 60 -15.49 4.12 13.47
CA ALA A 60 -15.46 5.37 12.73
C ALA A 60 -14.80 6.49 13.56
N ALA A 61 -14.43 7.59 12.91
CA ALA A 61 -13.79 8.74 13.55
C ALA A 61 -14.64 9.37 14.68
N ASP A 62 -15.95 9.34 14.58
CA ASP A 62 -16.89 9.85 15.60
C ASP A 62 -17.01 8.95 16.84
N GLY A 63 -16.45 7.73 16.78
CA GLY A 63 -16.51 6.71 17.82
C GLY A 63 -17.61 5.68 17.60
N THR A 64 -18.45 5.82 16.57
CA THR A 64 -19.40 4.77 16.18
C THR A 64 -18.64 3.49 15.87
N ALA A 65 -19.02 2.41 16.52
CA ALA A 65 -18.32 1.13 16.37
C ALA A 65 -19.31 0.03 15.96
N TRP A 66 -18.87 -0.85 15.06
CA TRP A 66 -19.57 -2.10 14.74
C TRP A 66 -18.78 -3.28 15.31
N SER A 67 -19.52 -4.23 15.86
CA SER A 67 -18.95 -5.53 16.23
C SER A 67 -18.71 -6.40 14.98
N TYR A 68 -18.01 -7.53 15.15
CA TYR A 68 -17.83 -8.52 14.09
C TYR A 68 -19.18 -9.01 13.55
N GLY A 69 -20.17 -9.27 14.42
CA GLY A 69 -21.51 -9.66 14.01
C GLY A 69 -22.26 -8.56 13.26
N GLN A 70 -22.10 -7.30 13.68
CA GLN A 70 -22.72 -6.18 12.97
C GLN A 70 -22.06 -5.96 11.59
N LEU A 71 -20.74 -6.00 11.51
CA LEU A 71 -20.03 -5.92 10.21
C LEU A 71 -20.44 -7.07 9.28
N GLN A 72 -20.53 -8.30 9.81
CA GLN A 72 -21.00 -9.45 9.05
C GLN A 72 -22.43 -9.25 8.53
N ALA A 73 -23.35 -8.76 9.39
CA ALA A 73 -24.72 -8.51 8.98
C ALA A 73 -24.82 -7.44 7.88
N HIS A 74 -24.01 -6.36 7.96
CA HIS A 74 -23.93 -5.37 6.89
C HIS A 74 -23.36 -5.96 5.60
N ALA A 75 -22.25 -6.68 5.67
CA ALA A 75 -21.63 -7.34 4.52
C ALA A 75 -22.59 -8.35 3.84
N ASN A 76 -23.32 -9.13 4.63
CA ASN A 76 -24.32 -10.09 4.14
C ASN A 76 -25.46 -9.40 3.41
N ARG A 77 -26.01 -8.31 3.95
CA ARG A 77 -27.06 -7.52 3.29
C ARG A 77 -26.56 -6.89 2.00
N ILE A 78 -25.33 -6.38 1.97
CA ILE A 78 -24.69 -5.83 0.76
C ILE A 78 -24.52 -6.94 -0.29
N ALA A 79 -24.03 -8.13 0.11
CA ALA A 79 -23.91 -9.27 -0.80
C ALA A 79 -25.28 -9.63 -1.42
N ARG A 80 -26.37 -9.61 -0.63
CA ARG A 80 -27.73 -9.83 -1.17
C ARG A 80 -28.16 -8.72 -2.13
N VAL A 81 -27.90 -7.45 -1.83
CA VAL A 81 -28.18 -6.36 -2.80
C VAL A 81 -27.43 -6.61 -4.10
N LEU A 82 -26.15 -6.98 -4.02
CA LEU A 82 -25.34 -7.26 -5.22
C LEU A 82 -25.92 -8.42 -6.03
N VAL A 83 -26.28 -9.53 -5.39
CA VAL A 83 -26.74 -10.74 -6.06
C VAL A 83 -28.22 -10.63 -6.48
N ASP A 84 -29.11 -10.28 -5.52
CA ASP A 84 -30.56 -10.34 -5.74
C ASP A 84 -31.07 -9.16 -6.57
N ASP A 85 -30.55 -7.94 -6.33
CA ASP A 85 -31.07 -6.71 -6.95
C ASP A 85 -30.27 -6.28 -8.19
N LEU A 86 -28.95 -6.51 -8.17
CA LEU A 86 -28.04 -6.03 -9.23
C LEU A 86 -27.57 -7.17 -10.15
N GLY A 87 -27.89 -8.43 -9.84
CA GLY A 87 -27.54 -9.58 -10.68
C GLY A 87 -26.05 -9.89 -10.72
N VAL A 88 -25.30 -9.53 -9.67
CA VAL A 88 -23.87 -9.86 -9.57
C VAL A 88 -23.70 -11.38 -9.53
N VAL A 89 -22.85 -11.88 -10.39
CA VAL A 89 -22.41 -13.28 -10.39
C VAL A 89 -20.93 -13.40 -10.01
N PRO A 90 -20.48 -14.55 -9.48
CA PRO A 90 -19.07 -14.76 -9.17
C PRO A 90 -18.17 -14.43 -10.36
N GLY A 91 -17.09 -13.69 -10.09
CA GLY A 91 -16.14 -13.20 -11.10
C GLY A 91 -16.46 -11.81 -11.66
N ASN A 92 -17.65 -11.22 -11.42
CA ASN A 92 -17.91 -9.84 -11.77
C ASN A 92 -16.97 -8.88 -11.03
N ARG A 93 -16.53 -7.79 -11.69
CA ARG A 93 -15.66 -6.76 -11.10
C ARG A 93 -16.54 -5.65 -10.56
N VAL A 94 -16.36 -5.36 -9.26
CA VAL A 94 -17.11 -4.33 -8.55
C VAL A 94 -16.16 -3.23 -8.09
N LEU A 95 -16.34 -2.02 -8.62
CA LEU A 95 -15.59 -0.84 -8.20
C LEU A 95 -16.01 -0.42 -6.80
N LEU A 96 -15.05 -0.27 -5.91
CA LEU A 96 -15.22 0.28 -4.56
C LEU A 96 -14.62 1.68 -4.51
N ARG A 97 -15.47 2.71 -4.37
CA ARG A 97 -15.06 4.11 -4.35
C ARG A 97 -15.53 4.80 -3.10
N GLY A 98 -14.61 5.10 -2.19
CA GLY A 98 -14.90 5.76 -0.92
C GLY A 98 -13.66 6.02 -0.09
N ALA A 99 -13.81 6.90 0.89
CA ALA A 99 -12.81 7.08 1.95
C ALA A 99 -12.86 5.91 2.94
N ASN A 100 -11.81 5.75 3.75
CA ASN A 100 -11.76 4.72 4.80
C ASN A 100 -12.92 4.89 5.77
N SER A 101 -13.83 3.94 5.77
CA SER A 101 -15.03 3.96 6.61
C SER A 101 -15.54 2.55 6.90
N PRO A 102 -16.34 2.35 7.98
CA PRO A 102 -16.99 1.07 8.23
C PRO A 102 -17.84 0.58 7.05
N MET A 103 -18.51 1.49 6.33
CA MET A 103 -19.32 1.12 5.17
C MET A 103 -18.46 0.62 4.00
N LEU A 104 -17.31 1.26 3.72
CA LEU A 104 -16.40 0.77 2.69
C LEU A 104 -15.85 -0.63 3.04
N ALA A 105 -15.53 -0.88 4.32
CA ALA A 105 -15.15 -2.21 4.79
C ALA A 105 -16.27 -3.24 4.57
N ALA A 106 -17.52 -2.91 4.92
CA ALA A 106 -18.67 -3.76 4.67
C ALA A 106 -18.88 -4.04 3.18
N CYS A 107 -18.71 -3.03 2.32
CA CYS A 107 -18.76 -3.19 0.87
C CYS A 107 -17.69 -4.17 0.36
N TRP A 108 -16.46 -4.06 0.86
CA TRP A 108 -15.37 -4.97 0.48
C TRP A 108 -15.72 -6.42 0.83
N PHE A 109 -16.15 -6.67 2.07
CA PHE A 109 -16.58 -8.00 2.51
C PHE A 109 -17.78 -8.51 1.72
N GLY A 110 -18.79 -7.67 1.49
CA GLY A 110 -19.98 -8.04 0.73
C GLY A 110 -19.66 -8.46 -0.71
N VAL A 111 -18.77 -7.73 -1.39
CA VAL A 111 -18.32 -8.06 -2.74
C VAL A 111 -17.57 -9.40 -2.78
N VAL A 112 -16.62 -9.60 -1.88
CA VAL A 112 -15.81 -10.82 -1.84
C VAL A 112 -16.63 -12.03 -1.40
N LYS A 113 -17.58 -11.87 -0.48
CA LYS A 113 -18.53 -12.94 -0.10
C LYS A 113 -19.43 -13.36 -1.26
N ALA A 114 -19.84 -12.42 -2.11
CA ALA A 114 -20.60 -12.73 -3.33
C ALA A 114 -19.77 -13.44 -4.42
N GLY A 115 -18.49 -13.76 -4.16
CA GLY A 115 -17.58 -14.34 -5.14
C GLY A 115 -17.17 -13.35 -6.24
N ALA A 116 -17.49 -12.08 -6.08
CA ALA A 116 -17.10 -11.02 -7.01
C ALA A 116 -15.69 -10.47 -6.67
N ILE A 117 -15.13 -9.73 -7.61
CA ILE A 117 -13.77 -9.21 -7.55
C ILE A 117 -13.82 -7.75 -7.12
N ALA A 118 -13.17 -7.42 -5.99
CA ALA A 118 -13.07 -6.06 -5.50
C ALA A 118 -12.02 -5.26 -6.29
N VAL A 119 -12.44 -4.11 -6.84
CA VAL A 119 -11.57 -3.15 -7.53
C VAL A 119 -11.59 -1.85 -6.73
N GLY A 120 -10.58 -1.64 -5.89
CA GLY A 120 -10.46 -0.43 -5.07
C GLY A 120 -10.01 0.78 -5.89
N SER A 121 -10.64 1.94 -5.68
CA SER A 121 -10.22 3.19 -6.28
C SER A 121 -10.04 4.29 -5.24
N MET A 122 -8.95 5.05 -5.38
CA MET A 122 -8.68 6.22 -4.52
C MET A 122 -9.79 7.27 -4.65
N PRO A 123 -10.24 7.88 -3.53
CA PRO A 123 -11.24 8.95 -3.55
C PRO A 123 -10.86 10.13 -4.44
N LEU A 124 -9.58 10.45 -4.53
CA LEU A 124 -9.05 11.62 -5.25
C LEU A 124 -8.91 11.39 -6.78
N LEU A 125 -9.08 10.17 -7.28
CA LEU A 125 -9.02 9.90 -8.73
C LEU A 125 -10.13 10.65 -9.46
N ARG A 126 -9.75 11.23 -10.60
CA ARG A 126 -10.64 11.94 -11.50
C ARG A 126 -11.23 11.01 -12.56
N ALA A 127 -12.21 11.51 -13.29
CA ALA A 127 -12.93 10.77 -14.33
C ALA A 127 -12.00 10.06 -15.33
N ARG A 128 -10.91 10.73 -15.76
CA ARG A 128 -9.94 10.14 -16.71
C ARG A 128 -9.29 8.87 -16.18
N GLU A 129 -8.84 8.90 -14.94
CA GLU A 129 -8.15 7.76 -14.30
C GLU A 129 -9.15 6.64 -13.97
N LEU A 130 -10.35 7.02 -13.52
CA LEU A 130 -11.44 6.09 -13.28
C LEU A 130 -11.85 5.36 -14.56
N THR A 131 -11.96 6.08 -15.69
CA THR A 131 -12.25 5.49 -17.01
C THR A 131 -11.22 4.41 -17.34
N GLN A 132 -9.91 4.69 -17.17
CA GLN A 132 -8.85 3.71 -17.45
C GLN A 132 -8.97 2.45 -16.60
N ILE A 133 -9.32 2.60 -15.31
CA ILE A 133 -9.50 1.46 -14.38
C ILE A 133 -10.72 0.64 -14.79
N VAL A 134 -11.86 1.32 -15.02
CA VAL A 134 -13.13 0.68 -15.37
C VAL A 134 -13.02 -0.08 -16.70
N GLU A 135 -12.43 0.53 -17.71
CA GLU A 135 -12.21 -0.10 -19.01
C GLU A 135 -11.25 -1.28 -18.92
N LYS A 136 -10.08 -1.09 -18.27
CA LYS A 136 -9.06 -2.15 -18.16
C LYS A 136 -9.60 -3.37 -17.43
N ALA A 137 -10.32 -3.18 -16.32
CA ALA A 137 -10.88 -4.28 -15.55
C ALA A 137 -12.27 -4.73 -16.06
N GLN A 138 -12.84 -4.06 -17.07
CA GLN A 138 -14.22 -4.33 -17.52
C GLN A 138 -15.18 -4.38 -16.32
N VAL A 139 -15.12 -3.32 -15.48
CA VAL A 139 -15.96 -3.20 -14.29
C VAL A 139 -17.42 -3.14 -14.68
N SER A 140 -18.26 -3.97 -14.06
CA SER A 140 -19.69 -4.07 -14.36
C SER A 140 -20.57 -3.35 -13.34
N HIS A 141 -20.11 -3.22 -12.09
CA HIS A 141 -20.85 -2.66 -10.97
C HIS A 141 -19.96 -1.71 -10.17
N ALA A 142 -20.57 -0.72 -9.51
CA ALA A 142 -19.85 0.17 -8.60
C ALA A 142 -20.66 0.41 -7.32
N LEU A 143 -19.97 0.38 -6.19
CA LEU A 143 -20.44 0.88 -4.91
C LEU A 143 -19.64 2.14 -4.59
N CYS A 144 -20.29 3.30 -4.60
CA CYS A 144 -19.63 4.60 -4.54
C CYS A 144 -20.20 5.45 -3.40
N ASP A 145 -19.32 6.07 -2.62
CA ASP A 145 -19.71 7.12 -1.69
C ASP A 145 -20.40 8.26 -2.47
N ALA A 146 -21.57 8.65 -2.04
CA ALA A 146 -22.39 9.69 -2.71
C ALA A 146 -21.61 11.00 -2.87
N ARG A 147 -20.70 11.31 -1.96
CA ARG A 147 -19.83 12.52 -2.02
C ARG A 147 -18.81 12.48 -3.17
N LEU A 148 -18.60 11.31 -3.77
CA LEU A 148 -17.63 11.08 -4.84
C LEU A 148 -18.31 10.72 -6.17
N ALA A 149 -19.63 10.91 -6.26
CA ALA A 149 -20.45 10.51 -7.39
C ALA A 149 -20.12 11.25 -8.69
N ASP A 150 -19.80 12.54 -8.63
CA ASP A 150 -19.64 13.41 -9.79
C ASP A 150 -18.55 12.91 -10.75
N GLU A 151 -17.37 12.60 -10.23
CA GLU A 151 -16.25 12.09 -11.03
C GLU A 151 -16.55 10.70 -11.62
N LEU A 152 -17.31 9.87 -10.93
CA LEU A 152 -17.72 8.57 -11.44
C LEU A 152 -18.79 8.73 -12.53
N ALA A 153 -19.73 9.65 -12.37
CA ALA A 153 -20.76 9.93 -13.38
C ALA A 153 -20.15 10.40 -14.71
N LEU A 154 -19.07 11.19 -14.65
CA LEU A 154 -18.34 11.63 -15.84
C LEU A 154 -17.64 10.48 -16.60
N THR A 155 -17.42 9.32 -15.96
CA THR A 155 -16.81 8.16 -16.63
C THR A 155 -17.83 7.34 -17.44
N LEU A 156 -19.11 7.37 -17.08
CA LEU A 156 -20.12 6.47 -17.62
C LEU A 156 -20.23 6.49 -19.16
N PRO A 157 -20.17 7.66 -19.85
CA PRO A 157 -20.25 7.68 -21.30
C PRO A 157 -19.13 6.90 -22.01
N GLY A 158 -17.95 6.81 -21.40
CA GLY A 158 -16.79 6.08 -21.91
C GLY A 158 -16.69 4.64 -21.43
N CYS A 159 -17.56 4.21 -20.52
CA CYS A 159 -17.43 2.92 -19.82
C CYS A 159 -18.69 2.05 -19.98
N PRO A 160 -18.98 1.50 -21.16
CA PRO A 160 -20.20 0.73 -21.43
C PRO A 160 -20.31 -0.57 -20.61
N SER A 161 -19.19 -1.06 -20.04
CA SER A 161 -19.20 -2.21 -19.14
C SER A 161 -19.83 -1.90 -17.78
N LEU A 162 -19.74 -0.65 -17.29
CA LEU A 162 -20.27 -0.22 -15.99
C LEU A 162 -21.76 0.06 -16.09
N LYS A 163 -22.57 -0.94 -15.76
CA LYS A 163 -24.04 -0.92 -15.94
C LYS A 163 -24.78 -0.50 -14.67
N HIS A 164 -24.24 -0.79 -13.50
CA HIS A 164 -24.89 -0.60 -12.22
C HIS A 164 -24.02 0.23 -11.29
N VAL A 165 -24.53 1.39 -10.87
CA VAL A 165 -23.88 2.24 -9.86
C VAL A 165 -24.86 2.41 -8.70
N VAL A 166 -24.44 2.03 -7.50
CA VAL A 166 -25.21 2.25 -6.27
C VAL A 166 -24.37 3.11 -5.34
N HIS A 167 -24.98 4.19 -4.86
CA HIS A 167 -24.34 5.08 -3.91
C HIS A 167 -24.63 4.66 -2.47
N TYR A 168 -23.68 4.89 -1.57
CA TYR A 168 -23.86 4.80 -0.13
C TYR A 168 -23.55 6.16 0.52
N GLY A 169 -24.04 6.36 1.74
CA GLY A 169 -24.06 7.70 2.33
C GLY A 169 -25.08 8.62 1.65
N GLY A 170 -25.23 9.85 2.15
CA GLY A 170 -26.23 10.79 1.65
C GLY A 170 -27.68 10.38 1.93
N ASP A 171 -28.62 11.05 1.27
CA ASP A 171 -30.06 10.96 1.59
C ASP A 171 -30.92 10.33 0.46
N ALA A 172 -30.30 9.80 -0.60
CA ALA A 172 -31.01 9.21 -1.72
C ALA A 172 -31.87 8.01 -1.24
N PRO A 173 -33.15 7.91 -1.67
CA PRO A 173 -34.08 6.87 -1.20
C PRO A 173 -33.67 5.45 -1.67
N ASP A 174 -32.90 5.36 -2.74
CA ASP A 174 -32.41 4.10 -3.33
C ASP A 174 -30.94 3.80 -3.01
N ARG A 175 -30.37 4.52 -2.01
CA ARG A 175 -29.00 4.29 -1.58
C ARG A 175 -28.81 2.86 -1.04
N LEU A 176 -27.55 2.42 -1.01
CA LEU A 176 -27.16 1.06 -0.60
C LEU A 176 -27.73 0.67 0.77
N GLU A 177 -27.70 1.58 1.76
CA GLU A 177 -28.22 1.34 3.11
C GLU A 177 -29.73 1.07 3.09
N ALA A 178 -30.49 1.82 2.28
CA ALA A 178 -31.93 1.65 2.16
C ALA A 178 -32.28 0.30 1.51
N ARG A 179 -31.58 -0.07 0.45
CA ARG A 179 -31.71 -1.39 -0.19
C ARG A 179 -31.32 -2.51 0.78
N ALA A 180 -30.18 -2.37 1.45
CA ALA A 180 -29.67 -3.35 2.41
C ALA A 180 -30.60 -3.54 3.63
N ALA A 181 -31.28 -2.49 4.10
CA ALA A 181 -32.19 -2.57 5.24
C ALA A 181 -33.32 -3.57 5.02
N SER A 182 -33.77 -3.78 3.79
CA SER A 182 -34.81 -4.74 3.42
C SER A 182 -34.32 -6.18 3.29
N LYS A 183 -32.99 -6.41 3.31
CA LYS A 183 -32.41 -7.74 3.09
C LYS A 183 -32.17 -8.49 4.40
N PRO A 184 -32.28 -9.83 4.39
CA PRO A 184 -31.85 -10.65 5.52
C PRO A 184 -30.37 -10.43 5.88
N PRO A 185 -30.02 -10.47 7.19
CA PRO A 185 -28.64 -10.30 7.65
C PRO A 185 -27.76 -11.55 7.44
N THR A 186 -28.27 -12.56 6.77
CA THR A 186 -27.59 -13.84 6.51
C THR A 186 -27.27 -13.99 5.02
N PHE A 187 -26.05 -14.44 4.71
CA PHE A 187 -25.61 -14.78 3.37
C PHE A 187 -24.45 -15.79 3.47
N ASP A 188 -24.59 -16.93 2.83
CA ASP A 188 -23.50 -17.89 2.74
C ASP A 188 -22.51 -17.42 1.69
N ALA A 189 -21.26 -17.21 2.10
CA ALA A 189 -20.22 -16.81 1.16
C ALA A 189 -20.09 -17.83 0.04
N VAL A 190 -19.92 -17.35 -1.19
CA VAL A 190 -19.73 -18.22 -2.34
C VAL A 190 -18.51 -19.13 -2.09
N ASP A 191 -18.68 -20.42 -2.33
CA ASP A 191 -17.61 -21.43 -2.20
C ASP A 191 -16.63 -21.28 -3.35
N THR A 192 -15.70 -20.32 -3.24
CA THR A 192 -14.70 -19.99 -4.25
C THR A 192 -13.52 -20.95 -4.22
N ALA A 193 -12.86 -21.16 -5.35
CA ALA A 193 -11.56 -21.78 -5.34
C ALA A 193 -10.52 -20.87 -4.66
N ALA A 194 -9.53 -21.44 -3.97
CA ALA A 194 -8.46 -20.69 -3.33
C ALA A 194 -7.67 -19.83 -4.32
N ASP A 195 -7.66 -20.22 -5.60
CA ASP A 195 -7.03 -19.52 -6.72
C ASP A 195 -8.04 -18.79 -7.65
N ASP A 196 -9.25 -18.54 -7.19
CA ASP A 196 -10.13 -17.55 -7.82
C ASP A 196 -9.64 -16.12 -7.47
N THR A 197 -9.67 -15.23 -8.47
CA THR A 197 -9.31 -13.83 -8.27
C THR A 197 -10.36 -13.14 -7.39
N CYS A 198 -9.94 -12.47 -6.32
CA CYS A 198 -10.84 -11.71 -5.44
C CYS A 198 -10.53 -10.21 -5.39
N ILE A 199 -9.33 -9.80 -5.85
CA ILE A 199 -8.91 -8.40 -5.90
C ILE A 199 -8.22 -8.15 -7.25
N ILE A 200 -8.53 -7.00 -7.87
CA ILE A 200 -7.68 -6.37 -8.88
C ILE A 200 -7.21 -5.05 -8.31
N ALA A 201 -5.93 -4.97 -7.95
CA ALA A 201 -5.32 -3.79 -7.36
C ALA A 201 -4.57 -2.98 -8.43
N PHE A 202 -4.96 -1.71 -8.59
CA PHE A 202 -4.35 -0.83 -9.59
C PHE A 202 -3.20 -0.01 -9.01
N THR A 203 -2.13 0.12 -9.80
CA THR A 203 -1.01 1.03 -9.52
C THR A 203 -0.92 2.08 -10.62
N SER A 204 -0.56 3.32 -10.23
CA SER A 204 -0.16 4.34 -11.19
C SER A 204 1.16 3.91 -11.84
N GLY A 205 1.11 3.50 -13.10
CA GLY A 205 2.32 3.22 -13.86
C GLY A 205 3.11 4.52 -14.13
N THR A 206 4.44 4.46 -14.11
CA THR A 206 5.32 5.56 -14.53
C THR A 206 5.09 5.97 -16.00
N THR A 207 4.44 5.11 -16.78
CA THR A 207 4.10 5.29 -18.20
C THR A 207 2.69 5.88 -18.43
N GLY A 208 1.96 6.26 -17.38
CA GLY A 208 0.65 6.89 -17.47
C GLY A 208 -0.55 5.93 -17.56
N MET A 209 -0.35 4.65 -17.96
CA MET A 209 -1.44 3.67 -17.96
C MET A 209 -1.38 2.80 -16.69
N PRO A 210 -2.48 2.69 -15.93
CA PRO A 210 -2.51 1.90 -14.71
C PRO A 210 -2.32 0.41 -15.01
N LYS A 211 -1.63 -0.29 -14.10
CA LYS A 211 -1.48 -1.75 -14.10
C LYS A 211 -2.42 -2.35 -13.08
N GLY A 212 -3.22 -3.33 -13.49
CA GLY A 212 -4.09 -4.09 -12.59
C GLY A 212 -3.42 -5.40 -12.18
N THR A 213 -3.11 -5.58 -10.90
CA THR A 213 -2.57 -6.84 -10.38
C THR A 213 -3.70 -7.69 -9.82
N MET A 214 -3.78 -8.93 -10.26
CA MET A 214 -4.81 -9.89 -9.83
C MET A 214 -4.32 -10.70 -8.64
N HIS A 215 -5.09 -10.69 -7.53
CA HIS A 215 -4.81 -11.47 -6.33
C HIS A 215 -5.93 -12.48 -6.07
N PHE A 216 -5.52 -13.65 -5.64
CA PHE A 216 -6.38 -14.76 -5.32
C PHE A 216 -6.82 -14.74 -3.85
N HIS A 217 -7.86 -15.46 -3.49
CA HIS A 217 -8.26 -15.61 -2.09
C HIS A 217 -7.13 -16.13 -1.20
N ARG A 218 -6.35 -17.11 -1.67
CA ARG A 218 -5.18 -17.61 -0.93
C ARG A 218 -4.08 -16.57 -0.76
N ASP A 219 -3.91 -15.64 -1.70
CA ASP A 219 -2.89 -14.58 -1.59
C ASP A 219 -3.21 -13.63 -0.42
N VAL A 220 -4.50 -13.32 -0.22
CA VAL A 220 -4.97 -12.55 0.92
C VAL A 220 -4.63 -13.24 2.25
N MET A 221 -4.93 -14.54 2.33
CA MET A 221 -4.63 -15.33 3.54
C MET A 221 -3.12 -15.50 3.75
N ALA A 222 -2.34 -15.68 2.67
CA ALA A 222 -0.88 -15.77 2.74
C ALA A 222 -0.25 -14.46 3.24
N ALA A 223 -0.73 -13.31 2.77
CA ALA A 223 -0.29 -12.01 3.29
C ALA A 223 -0.56 -11.88 4.80
N CYS A 224 -1.70 -12.38 5.28
CA CYS A 224 -2.04 -12.41 6.71
C CYS A 224 -1.19 -13.42 7.50
N ALA A 225 -0.80 -14.54 6.90
CA ALA A 225 -0.01 -15.58 7.56
C ALA A 225 1.49 -15.26 7.63
N CYS A 226 2.03 -14.43 6.72
CA CYS A 226 3.46 -14.11 6.68
C CYS A 226 3.83 -12.92 7.58
N TRP A 227 3.79 -11.70 7.03
CA TRP A 227 4.36 -10.54 7.70
C TRP A 227 3.70 -10.21 9.05
N PRO A 228 2.37 -10.10 9.20
CA PRO A 228 1.80 -9.76 10.49
C PRO A 228 2.08 -10.83 11.54
N ARG A 229 2.04 -12.13 11.17
CA ARG A 229 2.29 -13.23 12.10
C ARG A 229 3.71 -13.23 12.63
N HIS A 230 4.71 -13.01 11.78
CA HIS A 230 6.12 -13.18 12.13
C HIS A 230 6.81 -11.89 12.58
N VAL A 231 6.37 -10.73 12.09
CA VAL A 231 7.02 -9.43 12.36
C VAL A 231 6.17 -8.54 13.25
N LEU A 232 4.95 -8.19 12.84
CA LEU A 232 4.07 -7.29 13.59
C LEU A 232 3.58 -7.91 14.89
N ARG A 233 3.19 -9.18 14.87
CA ARG A 233 2.64 -9.96 16.00
C ARG A 233 1.48 -9.25 16.69
N PRO A 234 0.42 -8.96 15.95
CA PRO A 234 -0.76 -8.31 16.51
C PRO A 234 -1.53 -9.28 17.40
N THR A 235 -2.32 -8.71 18.30
CA THR A 235 -3.21 -9.46 19.20
C THR A 235 -4.65 -9.04 18.96
N ALA A 236 -5.58 -9.83 19.45
CA ALA A 236 -6.99 -9.55 19.36
C ALA A 236 -7.41 -8.28 20.14
N ASP A 237 -6.59 -7.78 21.05
CA ASP A 237 -6.87 -6.57 21.85
C ASP A 237 -6.38 -5.28 21.17
N ASP A 238 -5.73 -5.40 20.01
CA ASP A 238 -5.22 -4.24 19.30
C ASP A 238 -6.33 -3.42 18.63
N LEU A 239 -6.10 -2.12 18.60
CA LEU A 239 -6.82 -1.18 17.77
C LEU A 239 -5.86 -0.57 16.73
N PHE A 240 -6.07 -0.92 15.49
CA PHE A 240 -5.30 -0.41 14.36
C PHE A 240 -5.80 0.95 13.91
N VAL A 241 -4.90 1.81 13.48
CA VAL A 241 -5.20 3.11 12.86
C VAL A 241 -4.13 3.43 11.81
N GLY A 242 -4.43 4.30 10.87
CA GLY A 242 -3.39 4.72 9.93
C GLY A 242 -3.88 5.63 8.82
N SER A 243 -2.91 6.14 8.06
CA SER A 243 -3.16 7.03 6.94
C SER A 243 -3.41 6.34 5.59
N PRO A 244 -2.94 5.10 5.32
CA PRO A 244 -3.08 4.55 3.98
C PRO A 244 -4.55 4.21 3.65
N PRO A 245 -5.01 4.55 2.43
CA PRO A 245 -6.37 4.21 1.98
C PRO A 245 -6.57 2.71 1.81
N LEU A 246 -7.77 2.21 2.13
CA LEU A 246 -8.18 0.82 1.86
C LEU A 246 -8.16 0.46 0.35
N ALA A 247 -8.17 1.46 -0.52
CA ALA A 247 -8.05 1.27 -1.96
C ALA A 247 -6.67 0.75 -2.41
N PHE A 248 -5.65 0.85 -1.55
CA PHE A 248 -4.31 0.34 -1.80
C PHE A 248 -3.99 -0.86 -0.92
N THR A 249 -3.14 -1.74 -1.42
CA THR A 249 -2.78 -2.98 -0.72
C THR A 249 -2.14 -2.73 0.65
N PHE A 250 -1.35 -1.65 0.82
CA PHE A 250 -0.78 -1.28 2.11
C PHE A 250 -1.88 -0.91 3.14
N GLY A 251 -2.87 -0.11 2.74
CA GLY A 251 -4.01 0.24 3.59
C GLY A 251 -4.95 -0.94 3.79
N LEU A 252 -5.28 -1.66 2.73
CA LEU A 252 -6.15 -2.84 2.80
C LEU A 252 -5.59 -3.89 3.78
N GLY A 253 -4.30 -4.25 3.63
CA GLY A 253 -3.63 -5.16 4.55
C GLY A 253 -3.58 -4.60 5.97
N GLY A 254 -2.98 -3.43 6.14
CA GLY A 254 -2.69 -2.84 7.45
C GLY A 254 -3.92 -2.45 8.25
N LEU A 255 -4.99 -2.00 7.60
CA LEU A 255 -6.17 -1.45 8.29
C LEU A 255 -7.44 -2.31 8.18
N LEU A 256 -7.41 -3.40 7.40
CA LEU A 256 -8.56 -4.29 7.29
C LEU A 256 -8.15 -5.76 7.45
N LEU A 257 -7.29 -6.30 6.57
CA LEU A 257 -7.02 -7.73 6.55
C LEU A 257 -6.27 -8.21 7.80
N PHE A 258 -5.25 -7.50 8.23
CA PHE A 258 -4.39 -7.91 9.36
C PHE A 258 -5.11 -7.82 10.71
N PRO A 259 -5.82 -6.73 11.07
CA PRO A 259 -6.64 -6.76 12.27
C PRO A 259 -7.68 -7.86 12.25
N MET A 260 -8.39 -8.07 11.11
CA MET A 260 -9.40 -9.13 11.00
C MET A 260 -8.79 -10.53 11.11
N SER A 261 -7.54 -10.72 10.67
CA SER A 261 -6.86 -12.03 10.75
C SER A 261 -6.63 -12.53 12.19
N VAL A 262 -6.62 -11.64 13.17
CA VAL A 262 -6.42 -11.96 14.60
C VAL A 262 -7.60 -11.60 15.50
N GLY A 263 -8.72 -11.16 14.94
CA GLY A 263 -9.89 -10.73 15.72
C GLY A 263 -9.69 -9.39 16.44
N ALA A 264 -8.79 -8.54 15.96
CA ALA A 264 -8.53 -7.20 16.44
C ALA A 264 -9.54 -6.17 15.89
N SER A 265 -9.41 -4.92 16.30
CA SER A 265 -10.24 -3.81 15.83
C SER A 265 -9.45 -2.86 14.94
N THR A 266 -10.15 -2.09 14.11
CA THR A 266 -9.55 -1.03 13.29
C THR A 266 -10.35 0.27 13.37
N LEU A 267 -9.65 1.39 13.53
CA LEU A 267 -10.19 2.75 13.46
C LEU A 267 -9.97 3.28 12.04
N LEU A 268 -11.05 3.48 11.32
CA LEU A 268 -11.05 3.93 9.95
C LEU A 268 -11.32 5.43 9.90
N LEU A 269 -10.32 6.19 9.47
CA LEU A 269 -10.38 7.65 9.35
C LEU A 269 -10.54 8.04 7.88
N GLU A 270 -11.57 8.80 7.56
CA GLU A 270 -11.80 9.32 6.19
C GLU A 270 -10.70 10.28 5.75
N LYS A 271 -10.21 11.12 6.68
CA LYS A 271 -9.08 12.02 6.52
C LYS A 271 -8.05 11.69 7.57
N ALA A 272 -7.01 10.97 7.18
CA ALA A 272 -5.96 10.52 8.09
C ALA A 272 -4.66 11.30 7.86
N THR A 273 -4.75 12.63 7.89
CA THR A 273 -3.57 13.52 7.91
C THR A 273 -2.82 13.39 9.23
N PRO A 274 -1.53 13.78 9.31
CA PRO A 274 -0.80 13.80 10.57
C PRO A 274 -1.57 14.50 11.69
N ASP A 275 -2.19 15.67 11.40
CA ASP A 275 -2.98 16.46 12.36
C ASP A 275 -4.25 15.75 12.85
N ALA A 276 -4.78 14.82 12.08
CA ALA A 276 -5.95 14.01 12.47
C ALA A 276 -5.55 12.73 13.22
N LEU A 277 -4.39 12.15 12.93
CA LEU A 277 -3.92 10.91 13.53
C LEU A 277 -3.61 11.07 15.03
N GLY A 278 -2.90 12.12 15.43
CA GLY A 278 -2.55 12.36 16.83
C GLY A 278 -3.78 12.37 17.75
N PRO A 279 -4.75 13.27 17.53
CA PRO A 279 -6.01 13.29 18.30
C PRO A 279 -6.81 11.99 18.25
N ALA A 280 -6.81 11.28 17.10
CA ALA A 280 -7.52 10.02 16.97
C ALA A 280 -6.87 8.89 17.79
N ILE A 281 -5.54 8.80 17.80
CA ILE A 281 -4.79 7.84 18.63
C ILE A 281 -5.08 8.09 20.10
N GLU A 282 -4.98 9.34 20.55
CA GLU A 282 -5.27 9.75 21.93
C GLU A 282 -6.70 9.39 22.33
N ARG A 283 -7.69 9.86 21.56
CA ARG A 283 -9.11 9.68 21.85
C ARG A 283 -9.55 8.21 21.90
N HIS A 284 -9.08 7.42 20.94
CA HIS A 284 -9.53 6.04 20.77
C HIS A 284 -8.57 5.02 21.38
N ARG A 285 -7.42 5.47 21.91
CA ARG A 285 -6.38 4.60 22.50
C ARG A 285 -5.88 3.55 21.50
N ALA A 286 -5.60 3.99 20.26
CA ALA A 286 -5.07 3.09 19.22
C ALA A 286 -3.69 2.54 19.62
N THR A 287 -3.44 1.28 19.27
CA THR A 287 -2.25 0.54 19.70
C THR A 287 -1.27 0.24 18.57
N VAL A 288 -1.75 0.22 17.32
CA VAL A 288 -0.95 -0.08 16.13
C VAL A 288 -1.22 1.00 15.08
N CYS A 289 -0.17 1.70 14.64
CA CYS A 289 -0.28 2.75 13.63
C CYS A 289 0.44 2.36 12.34
N PHE A 290 -0.24 2.53 11.20
CA PHE A 290 0.30 2.37 9.85
C PHE A 290 0.40 3.73 9.17
N SER A 291 1.60 4.15 8.76
CA SER A 291 1.76 5.40 8.02
C SER A 291 3.04 5.43 7.17
N SER A 292 3.25 6.53 6.44
CA SER A 292 4.48 6.75 5.69
C SER A 292 5.57 7.41 6.56
N PRO A 293 6.86 7.29 6.20
CA PRO A 293 7.96 8.02 6.84
C PRO A 293 7.70 9.53 6.95
N THR A 294 7.20 10.13 5.86
CA THR A 294 6.87 11.55 5.83
C THR A 294 5.80 11.93 6.87
N ALA A 295 4.76 11.11 7.02
CA ALA A 295 3.72 11.35 8.02
C ALA A 295 4.25 11.19 9.46
N TYR A 296 5.07 10.18 9.73
CA TYR A 296 5.70 10.00 11.05
C TYR A 296 6.61 11.18 11.40
N ARG A 297 7.36 11.71 10.43
CA ARG A 297 8.19 12.91 10.65
C ARG A 297 7.34 14.12 11.04
N ALA A 298 6.19 14.31 10.40
CA ALA A 298 5.26 15.39 10.75
C ALA A 298 4.61 15.15 12.12
N MET A 299 4.17 13.92 12.42
CA MET A 299 3.54 13.54 13.68
C MET A 299 4.50 13.68 14.88
N ALA A 300 5.81 13.48 14.69
CA ALA A 300 6.79 13.61 15.76
C ALA A 300 6.75 15.01 16.44
N ALA A 301 6.47 16.06 15.68
CA ALA A 301 6.31 17.42 16.21
C ALA A 301 5.03 17.59 17.06
N MET A 302 4.07 16.69 16.93
CA MET A 302 2.78 16.75 17.61
C MET A 302 2.75 15.91 18.90
N VAL A 303 3.72 15.01 19.10
CA VAL A 303 3.80 14.14 20.29
C VAL A 303 3.71 14.92 21.61
N PRO A 304 4.32 16.12 21.78
CA PRO A 304 4.16 16.88 23.01
C PRO A 304 2.74 17.39 23.29
N HIS A 305 1.86 17.36 22.29
CA HIS A 305 0.50 17.91 22.36
C HIS A 305 -0.58 16.83 22.47
N HIS A 306 -0.23 15.55 22.32
CA HIS A 306 -1.17 14.43 22.31
C HIS A 306 -0.63 13.23 23.08
N ASP A 307 -1.51 12.56 23.84
CA ASP A 307 -1.15 11.30 24.52
C ASP A 307 -1.14 10.13 23.54
N LEU A 308 0.04 9.80 23.03
CA LEU A 308 0.27 8.63 22.17
C LEU A 308 0.73 7.39 22.93
N SER A 309 0.69 7.38 24.27
CA SER A 309 1.20 6.28 25.12
C SER A 309 0.50 4.94 24.92
N SER A 310 -0.66 4.92 24.26
CA SER A 310 -1.34 3.67 23.89
C SER A 310 -0.67 2.95 22.71
N LEU A 311 0.10 3.66 21.89
CA LEU A 311 0.81 3.04 20.77
C LEU A 311 1.87 2.07 21.29
N ARG A 312 1.88 0.87 20.75
CA ARG A 312 2.90 -0.15 21.00
C ARG A 312 3.66 -0.56 19.73
N LYS A 313 3.06 -0.34 18.55
CA LYS A 313 3.63 -0.69 17.24
C LYS A 313 3.41 0.45 16.24
N CYS A 314 4.47 0.82 15.54
CA CYS A 314 4.42 1.81 14.47
C CYS A 314 5.04 1.23 13.20
N VAL A 315 4.25 1.12 12.15
CA VAL A 315 4.64 0.53 10.87
C VAL A 315 4.84 1.61 9.83
N SER A 316 6.01 1.62 9.24
CA SER A 316 6.41 2.54 8.18
C SER A 316 6.59 1.78 6.87
N ALA A 317 5.97 2.24 5.79
CA ALA A 317 6.19 1.72 4.44
C ALA A 317 5.75 2.73 3.36
N GLY A 318 5.96 2.34 2.10
CA GLY A 318 5.57 3.13 0.93
C GLY A 318 6.62 4.12 0.43
N GLU A 319 7.55 4.51 1.28
CA GLU A 319 8.75 5.32 0.99
C GLU A 319 9.94 4.71 1.73
N ALA A 320 11.17 5.04 1.33
CA ALA A 320 12.34 4.69 2.13
C ALA A 320 12.29 5.42 3.48
N LEU A 321 12.57 4.72 4.58
CA LEU A 321 12.60 5.30 5.92
C LEU A 321 14.00 5.88 6.22
N PRO A 322 14.15 7.23 6.25
CA PRO A 322 15.42 7.84 6.61
C PRO A 322 15.78 7.55 8.08
N ALA A 323 17.07 7.27 8.34
CA ALA A 323 17.56 7.03 9.70
C ALA A 323 17.22 8.20 10.66
N ALA A 324 17.31 9.44 10.16
CA ALA A 324 16.93 10.63 10.90
C ALA A 324 15.44 10.65 11.31
N THR A 325 14.54 10.20 10.43
CA THR A 325 13.10 10.11 10.73
C THR A 325 12.83 9.01 11.77
N ARG A 326 13.48 7.85 11.63
CA ARG A 326 13.42 6.74 12.59
C ARG A 326 13.86 7.22 13.99
N GLN A 327 15.01 7.89 14.05
CA GLN A 327 15.57 8.40 15.30
C GLN A 327 14.65 9.46 15.95
N LEU A 328 14.16 10.42 15.14
CA LEU A 328 13.24 11.44 15.60
C LEU A 328 11.98 10.86 16.24
N TRP A 329 11.38 9.84 15.60
CA TRP A 329 10.19 9.17 16.15
C TRP A 329 10.49 8.41 17.43
N LYS A 330 11.62 7.69 17.48
CA LYS A 330 12.06 6.96 18.66
C LYS A 330 12.32 7.89 19.86
N GLU A 331 12.96 9.03 19.62
CA GLU A 331 13.19 10.06 20.67
C GLU A 331 11.88 10.64 21.19
N ALA A 332 10.92 10.90 20.30
CA ALA A 332 9.64 11.49 20.67
C ALA A 332 8.70 10.52 21.41
N THR A 333 8.72 9.22 21.07
CA THR A 333 7.71 8.24 21.55
C THR A 333 8.29 7.07 22.34
N GLY A 334 9.59 6.83 22.27
CA GLY A 334 10.24 5.61 22.76
C GLY A 334 10.02 4.38 21.87
N ILE A 335 9.24 4.47 20.77
CA ILE A 335 8.84 3.34 19.94
C ILE A 335 9.82 3.18 18.77
N GLU A 336 10.37 1.97 18.63
CA GLU A 336 11.12 1.59 17.42
C GLU A 336 10.16 1.31 16.28
N MET A 337 10.37 1.93 15.11
CA MET A 337 9.51 1.70 13.94
C MET A 337 9.84 0.38 13.25
N ILE A 338 8.79 -0.35 12.90
CA ILE A 338 8.86 -1.48 11.97
C ILE A 338 8.81 -0.91 10.55
N ASP A 339 9.92 -1.01 9.83
CA ASP A 339 9.98 -0.64 8.42
C ASP A 339 9.75 -1.86 7.52
N GLY A 340 9.31 -1.64 6.29
CA GLY A 340 9.16 -2.72 5.34
C GLY A 340 8.98 -2.26 3.90
N ILE A 341 9.55 -3.05 2.98
CA ILE A 341 9.21 -2.92 1.57
C ILE A 341 8.13 -3.91 1.20
N GLY A 342 7.11 -3.38 0.57
CA GLY A 342 6.02 -4.12 -0.08
C GLY A 342 5.75 -3.59 -1.47
N SER A 343 4.96 -4.31 -2.22
CA SER A 343 4.46 -3.86 -3.52
C SER A 343 3.02 -4.32 -3.72
N THR A 344 2.31 -3.65 -4.62
CA THR A 344 0.98 -4.08 -5.03
C THR A 344 1.03 -5.47 -5.66
N GLU A 345 2.08 -5.78 -6.39
CA GLU A 345 2.29 -7.04 -7.08
C GLU A 345 2.47 -8.24 -6.13
N LEU A 346 3.04 -8.01 -4.95
CA LEU A 346 3.16 -9.03 -3.90
C LEU A 346 2.12 -8.86 -2.77
N LEU A 347 1.13 -8.02 -2.98
CA LEU A 347 0.01 -7.67 -2.10
C LEU A 347 0.41 -6.85 -0.88
N HIS A 348 1.52 -7.14 -0.19
CA HIS A 348 1.97 -6.40 1.00
C HIS A 348 3.49 -6.50 1.20
N ILE A 349 3.94 -6.32 2.45
CA ILE A 349 5.35 -6.33 2.85
C ILE A 349 5.94 -7.74 2.75
N PHE A 350 7.14 -7.85 2.17
CA PHE A 350 7.88 -9.10 1.96
C PHE A 350 9.34 -9.06 2.47
N ILE A 351 9.89 -7.87 2.76
CA ILE A 351 11.15 -7.68 3.50
C ILE A 351 10.88 -6.69 4.63
N SER A 352 11.29 -7.02 5.85
CA SER A 352 11.07 -6.20 7.04
C SER A 352 12.00 -6.65 8.17
N ALA A 353 12.01 -5.90 9.26
CA ALA A 353 12.60 -6.29 10.54
C ALA A 353 11.63 -5.94 11.67
N ASP A 354 11.51 -6.82 12.69
CA ASP A 354 10.84 -6.46 13.92
C ASP A 354 11.71 -5.49 14.75
N GLU A 355 11.17 -4.92 15.81
CA GLU A 355 11.80 -3.84 16.56
C GLU A 355 13.18 -4.21 17.12
N PRO A 356 13.41 -5.43 17.67
CA PRO A 356 14.73 -5.82 18.17
C PRO A 356 15.81 -5.95 17.09
N HIS A 357 15.42 -6.22 15.85
CA HIS A 357 16.33 -6.46 14.74
C HIS A 357 16.40 -5.28 13.76
N ALA A 358 15.67 -4.20 14.06
CA ALA A 358 15.65 -3.00 13.22
C ALA A 358 17.04 -2.31 13.23
N LYS A 359 17.57 -2.08 12.01
CA LYS A 359 18.87 -1.41 11.79
C LYS A 359 18.63 -0.11 11.04
N PRO A 360 19.16 1.04 11.53
CA PRO A 360 19.05 2.30 10.79
C PRO A 360 19.62 2.19 9.38
N GLY A 361 18.83 2.61 8.38
CA GLY A 361 19.21 2.58 6.96
C GLY A 361 18.98 1.24 6.27
N ALA A 362 18.66 0.16 7.00
CA ALA A 362 18.27 -1.12 6.42
C ALA A 362 16.75 -1.33 6.51
N THR A 363 16.19 -2.01 5.52
CA THR A 363 14.78 -2.43 5.51
C THR A 363 14.56 -3.68 6.36
N GLY A 364 15.54 -4.59 6.37
CA GLY A 364 15.44 -5.85 7.12
C GLY A 364 15.84 -7.07 6.29
N VAL A 365 15.17 -8.19 6.57
CA VAL A 365 15.39 -9.48 5.92
C VAL A 365 14.10 -9.99 5.27
N PRO A 366 14.16 -10.96 4.35
CA PRO A 366 12.96 -11.58 3.81
C PRO A 366 12.06 -12.12 4.93
N VAL A 367 10.79 -11.77 4.88
CA VAL A 367 9.77 -12.26 5.82
C VAL A 367 9.63 -13.78 5.65
N PRO A 368 9.43 -14.57 6.71
CA PRO A 368 9.15 -16.00 6.58
C PRO A 368 8.05 -16.29 5.57
N GLY A 369 8.32 -17.22 4.64
CA GLY A 369 7.51 -17.51 3.46
C GLY A 369 8.00 -16.83 2.18
N TYR A 370 8.88 -15.83 2.27
CA TYR A 370 9.50 -15.16 1.14
C TYR A 370 11.00 -15.46 1.05
N ARG A 371 11.51 -15.43 -0.17
CA ARG A 371 12.95 -15.44 -0.49
C ARG A 371 13.26 -14.21 -1.31
N ALA A 372 14.38 -13.57 -1.04
CA ALA A 372 14.85 -12.42 -1.80
C ALA A 372 16.34 -12.53 -2.07
N CYS A 373 16.79 -11.98 -3.20
CA CYS A 373 18.19 -11.80 -3.53
C CYS A 373 18.39 -10.50 -4.32
N VAL A 374 19.61 -10.07 -4.38
CA VAL A 374 20.04 -8.94 -5.21
C VAL A 374 20.82 -9.49 -6.40
N VAL A 375 20.43 -9.11 -7.61
CA VAL A 375 20.97 -9.71 -8.83
C VAL A 375 21.50 -8.63 -9.81
N ASP A 376 22.42 -9.06 -10.68
CA ASP A 376 22.90 -8.25 -11.79
C ASP A 376 21.87 -8.18 -12.96
N GLU A 377 22.25 -7.53 -14.05
CA GLU A 377 21.41 -7.41 -15.25
C GLU A 377 21.13 -8.77 -15.92
N GLN A 378 22.00 -9.74 -15.74
CA GLN A 378 21.87 -11.10 -16.25
C GLN A 378 21.07 -12.04 -15.32
N GLY A 379 20.64 -11.53 -14.16
CA GLY A 379 19.86 -12.28 -13.18
C GLY A 379 20.70 -13.19 -12.27
N ARG A 380 22.03 -13.00 -12.22
CA ARG A 380 22.93 -13.73 -11.32
C ARG A 380 22.98 -13.03 -9.97
N GLU A 381 22.92 -13.78 -8.89
CA GLU A 381 23.02 -13.25 -7.54
C GLU A 381 24.36 -12.55 -7.30
N LEU A 382 24.30 -11.36 -6.73
CA LEU A 382 25.44 -10.53 -6.42
C LEU A 382 25.99 -10.83 -5.02
N PRO A 383 27.32 -10.72 -4.81
CA PRO A 383 27.89 -10.72 -3.47
C PRO A 383 27.34 -9.58 -2.60
N ARG A 384 27.55 -9.72 -1.28
CA ARG A 384 27.22 -8.66 -0.31
C ARG A 384 27.90 -7.33 -0.67
N ASN A 385 27.27 -6.23 -0.27
CA ASN A 385 27.70 -4.85 -0.50
C ASN A 385 27.75 -4.43 -1.99
N GLN A 386 27.18 -5.22 -2.88
CA GLN A 386 27.02 -4.83 -4.27
C GLN A 386 25.58 -4.45 -4.57
N VAL A 387 25.41 -3.30 -5.23
CA VAL A 387 24.11 -2.78 -5.62
C VAL A 387 23.62 -3.50 -6.87
N GLY A 388 22.40 -4.00 -6.84
CA GLY A 388 21.76 -4.65 -7.95
C GLY A 388 20.24 -4.57 -7.86
N ARG A 389 19.56 -5.36 -8.66
CA ARG A 389 18.10 -5.39 -8.75
C ARG A 389 17.53 -6.35 -7.71
N LEU A 390 16.50 -5.91 -6.99
CA LEU A 390 15.79 -6.77 -6.04
C LEU A 390 14.92 -7.78 -6.79
N ALA A 391 15.10 -9.05 -6.49
CA ALA A 391 14.30 -10.17 -6.96
C ALA A 391 13.67 -10.92 -5.78
N VAL A 392 12.37 -11.25 -5.87
CA VAL A 392 11.59 -11.81 -4.75
C VAL A 392 10.74 -12.98 -5.22
N LYS A 393 10.69 -14.05 -4.41
CA LYS A 393 9.73 -15.17 -4.51
C LYS A 393 8.98 -15.31 -3.18
N GLY A 394 7.75 -15.79 -3.23
CA GLY A 394 6.97 -16.02 -2.01
C GLY A 394 5.61 -16.65 -2.32
N PRO A 395 4.70 -16.69 -1.34
CA PRO A 395 3.36 -17.24 -1.54
C PRO A 395 2.45 -16.31 -2.36
N THR A 396 2.86 -15.04 -2.55
CA THR A 396 2.20 -14.05 -3.39
C THR A 396 3.13 -13.58 -4.51
N GLY A 397 2.56 -12.99 -5.59
CA GLY A 397 3.37 -12.52 -6.69
C GLY A 397 2.54 -11.94 -7.83
N CYS A 398 3.23 -11.34 -8.79
CA CYS A 398 2.65 -10.57 -9.86
C CYS A 398 1.87 -11.43 -10.87
N ARG A 399 0.63 -11.03 -11.11
CA ARG A 399 -0.22 -11.46 -12.24
C ARG A 399 -0.96 -10.23 -12.75
N TYR A 400 -0.39 -9.58 -13.76
CA TYR A 400 -1.04 -8.41 -14.36
C TYR A 400 -2.21 -8.82 -15.25
N LEU A 401 -3.28 -8.06 -15.18
CA LEU A 401 -4.45 -8.21 -16.02
C LEU A 401 -4.12 -7.76 -17.45
N ASP A 402 -3.99 -8.71 -18.36
CA ASP A 402 -3.77 -8.47 -19.80
C ASP A 402 -2.73 -7.35 -20.06
N ASP A 403 -1.49 -7.55 -19.62
CA ASP A 403 -0.47 -6.51 -19.64
C ASP A 403 0.92 -7.09 -19.95
N ASP A 404 1.52 -6.65 -21.06
CA ASP A 404 2.83 -7.12 -21.54
C ASP A 404 3.97 -6.82 -20.57
N ARG A 405 3.78 -5.86 -19.65
CA ARG A 405 4.73 -5.55 -18.58
C ARG A 405 4.93 -6.71 -17.60
N GLN A 406 4.08 -7.76 -17.67
CA GLN A 406 4.28 -9.02 -16.95
C GLN A 406 5.68 -9.59 -17.19
N THR A 407 6.13 -9.62 -18.44
CA THR A 407 7.45 -10.17 -18.82
C THR A 407 8.64 -9.36 -18.29
N ASN A 408 8.41 -8.09 -17.96
CA ASN A 408 9.41 -7.22 -17.35
C ASN A 408 9.48 -7.42 -15.83
N TYR A 409 8.33 -7.72 -15.22
CA TYR A 409 8.21 -7.87 -13.76
C TYR A 409 8.53 -9.31 -13.30
N VAL A 410 8.12 -10.31 -14.05
CA VAL A 410 8.40 -11.72 -13.73
C VAL A 410 9.39 -12.32 -14.73
N ARG A 411 10.52 -12.81 -14.22
CA ARG A 411 11.56 -13.47 -15.01
C ARG A 411 12.12 -14.66 -14.24
N HIS A 412 12.21 -15.82 -14.88
CA HIS A 412 12.74 -17.04 -14.27
C HIS A 412 12.07 -17.39 -12.92
N GLY A 413 10.76 -17.15 -12.81
CA GLY A 413 10.00 -17.36 -11.58
C GLY A 413 10.22 -16.35 -10.47
N TRP A 414 11.02 -15.29 -10.67
CA TRP A 414 11.24 -14.21 -9.72
C TRP A 414 10.44 -12.96 -10.07
N ASN A 415 9.90 -12.28 -9.05
CA ASN A 415 9.34 -10.94 -9.17
C ASN A 415 10.48 -9.91 -9.07
N PHE A 416 10.67 -9.10 -10.09
CA PHE A 416 11.61 -7.98 -10.12
C PHE A 416 10.87 -6.69 -9.76
N THR A 417 11.04 -6.21 -8.54
CA THR A 417 10.22 -5.12 -8.00
C THR A 417 10.49 -3.76 -8.65
N GLY A 418 11.60 -3.64 -9.39
CA GLY A 418 12.09 -2.39 -9.95
C GLY A 418 12.82 -1.53 -8.93
N ASP A 419 13.19 -2.11 -7.79
CA ASP A 419 14.00 -1.46 -6.77
C ASP A 419 15.45 -1.95 -6.84
N ALA A 420 16.38 -1.05 -6.58
CA ALA A 420 17.79 -1.34 -6.41
C ALA A 420 18.11 -1.48 -4.92
N TYR A 421 18.79 -2.55 -4.58
CA TYR A 421 19.18 -2.93 -3.21
C TYR A 421 20.63 -3.39 -3.17
N LEU A 422 21.19 -3.41 -1.99
CA LEU A 422 22.34 -4.26 -1.64
C LEU A 422 22.00 -5.11 -0.42
N VAL A 423 22.69 -6.22 -0.24
CA VAL A 423 22.68 -6.98 1.01
C VAL A 423 23.95 -6.61 1.76
N ASP A 424 23.85 -6.11 2.98
CA ASP A 424 25.02 -5.72 3.79
C ASP A 424 25.73 -6.94 4.41
N GLU A 425 26.77 -6.68 5.20
CA GLU A 425 27.57 -7.75 5.83
C GLU A 425 26.77 -8.56 6.86
N ASP A 426 25.75 -7.95 7.48
CA ASP A 426 24.86 -8.62 8.43
C ASP A 426 23.73 -9.40 7.72
N GLY A 427 23.66 -9.35 6.39
CA GLY A 427 22.62 -9.99 5.60
C GLY A 427 21.31 -9.19 5.50
N GLN A 428 21.35 -7.90 5.89
CA GLN A 428 20.19 -7.02 5.81
C GLN A 428 20.09 -6.37 4.42
N PHE A 429 18.88 -6.25 3.94
CA PHE A 429 18.57 -5.58 2.68
C PHE A 429 18.51 -4.07 2.89
N VAL A 430 19.36 -3.34 2.14
CA VAL A 430 19.48 -1.89 2.21
C VAL A 430 18.99 -1.28 0.90
N TYR A 431 17.90 -0.52 1.00
CA TYR A 431 17.33 0.18 -0.16
C TYR A 431 18.29 1.23 -0.70
N GLN A 432 18.44 1.28 -2.00
CA GLN A 432 19.24 2.29 -2.68
C GLN A 432 18.36 3.30 -3.42
N ALA A 433 17.63 2.85 -4.43
CA ALA A 433 16.74 3.69 -5.24
C ALA A 433 15.76 2.83 -6.02
N ARG A 434 14.83 3.47 -6.74
CA ARG A 434 14.19 2.82 -7.90
C ARG A 434 15.24 2.63 -8.99
N THR A 435 15.18 1.55 -9.73
CA THR A 435 16.13 1.26 -10.81
C THR A 435 16.11 2.35 -11.89
N ASP A 436 14.94 2.94 -12.13
CA ASP A 436 14.73 4.05 -13.07
C ASP A 436 15.04 5.44 -12.47
N ASP A 437 15.27 5.53 -11.16
CA ASP A 437 15.62 6.76 -10.43
C ASP A 437 17.10 6.84 -10.04
N MET A 438 17.89 5.81 -10.34
CA MET A 438 19.32 5.82 -10.07
C MET A 438 20.01 6.93 -10.88
N ILE A 439 20.78 7.76 -10.20
CA ILE A 439 21.48 8.89 -10.82
C ILE A 439 22.86 8.41 -11.29
N ILE A 440 23.13 8.53 -12.59
CA ILE A 440 24.43 8.19 -13.17
C ILE A 440 25.18 9.49 -13.44
N SER A 441 26.10 9.85 -12.53
CA SER A 441 26.85 11.11 -12.61
C SER A 441 28.36 10.85 -12.65
N GLY A 442 28.98 11.23 -13.75
CA GLY A 442 30.43 11.04 -13.94
C GLY A 442 30.88 9.59 -13.85
N GLY A 443 30.06 8.64 -14.30
CA GLY A 443 30.32 7.20 -14.24
C GLY A 443 30.00 6.54 -12.90
N TYR A 444 29.51 7.28 -11.90
CA TYR A 444 29.11 6.74 -10.60
C TYR A 444 27.59 6.60 -10.50
N ASN A 445 27.14 5.47 -9.93
CA ASN A 445 25.76 5.27 -9.54
C ASN A 445 25.53 5.94 -8.18
N ILE A 446 24.58 6.88 -8.12
CA ILE A 446 24.25 7.64 -6.93
C ILE A 446 22.77 7.44 -6.62
N ALA A 447 22.49 6.96 -5.43
CA ALA A 447 21.14 6.80 -4.94
C ALA A 447 20.61 8.14 -4.42
N GLY A 448 19.56 8.68 -5.01
CA GLY A 448 18.91 9.91 -4.53
C GLY A 448 18.53 9.85 -3.05
N PRO A 449 17.89 8.77 -2.56
CA PRO A 449 17.54 8.61 -1.15
C PRO A 449 18.72 8.65 -0.17
N GLU A 450 19.91 8.21 -0.57
CA GLU A 450 21.11 8.31 0.27
C GLU A 450 21.54 9.78 0.48
N VAL A 451 21.46 10.58 -0.58
CA VAL A 451 21.74 12.02 -0.52
C VAL A 451 20.64 12.74 0.28
N GLU A 452 19.38 12.36 0.10
CA GLU A 452 18.24 12.88 0.87
C GLU A 452 18.42 12.61 2.36
N ALA A 453 18.84 11.41 2.73
CA ALA A 453 19.12 11.05 4.12
C ALA A 453 20.20 11.92 4.75
N ALA A 454 21.27 12.23 4.02
CA ALA A 454 22.33 13.13 4.49
C ALA A 454 21.84 14.58 4.64
N LEU A 455 21.06 15.09 3.68
CA LEU A 455 20.46 16.43 3.74
C LEU A 455 19.51 16.60 4.93
N LEU A 456 18.73 15.57 5.26
CA LEU A 456 17.78 15.56 6.37
C LEU A 456 18.45 15.65 7.76
N LEU A 457 19.75 15.45 7.87
CA LEU A 457 20.52 15.69 9.10
C LEU A 457 20.68 17.18 9.39
N HIS A 458 20.56 18.04 8.37
CA HIS A 458 20.67 19.49 8.58
C HIS A 458 19.39 20.05 9.24
N PRO A 459 19.51 20.84 10.33
CA PRO A 459 18.35 21.33 11.09
C PRO A 459 17.40 22.21 10.28
N ALA A 460 17.92 22.91 9.26
CA ALA A 460 17.11 23.74 8.37
C ALA A 460 16.21 22.97 7.42
N VAL A 461 16.46 21.67 7.17
CA VAL A 461 15.74 20.89 6.17
C VAL A 461 14.46 20.29 6.74
N ALA A 462 13.32 20.68 6.19
CA ALA A 462 12.02 20.04 6.47
C ALA A 462 11.83 18.81 5.60
N GLU A 463 11.99 18.97 4.28
CA GLU A 463 11.85 17.91 3.28
C GLU A 463 12.88 18.13 2.16
N CYS A 464 13.25 17.04 1.47
CA CYS A 464 14.05 17.15 0.27
C CYS A 464 13.75 16.00 -0.72
N GLY A 465 14.06 16.24 -2.00
CA GLY A 465 13.98 15.27 -3.07
C GLY A 465 15.18 15.41 -4.01
N VAL A 466 15.86 14.31 -4.29
CA VAL A 466 17.09 14.33 -5.09
C VAL A 466 16.90 13.55 -6.39
N VAL A 467 17.27 14.19 -7.51
CA VAL A 467 17.16 13.61 -8.85
C VAL A 467 18.40 13.90 -9.68
N GLY A 468 18.63 13.08 -10.71
CA GLY A 468 19.59 13.38 -11.76
C GLY A 468 18.95 14.28 -12.83
N ARG A 469 19.57 15.40 -13.16
CA ARG A 469 19.22 16.22 -14.33
C ARG A 469 20.27 16.07 -15.42
N PRO A 470 19.88 16.08 -16.70
CA PRO A 470 20.83 15.98 -17.80
C PRO A 470 21.95 17.02 -17.69
N ASP A 471 23.19 16.58 -17.85
CA ASP A 471 24.38 17.41 -17.80
C ASP A 471 25.37 16.96 -18.90
N PRO A 472 25.88 17.89 -19.75
CA PRO A 472 26.75 17.53 -20.89
C PRO A 472 28.08 16.90 -20.48
N GLN A 473 28.61 17.22 -19.31
CA GLN A 473 29.91 16.74 -18.86
C GLN A 473 29.86 15.48 -18.02
N ARG A 474 28.76 15.29 -17.27
CA ARG A 474 28.61 14.22 -16.29
C ARG A 474 27.54 13.18 -16.63
N GLY A 475 26.86 13.36 -17.77
CA GLY A 475 25.65 12.60 -18.08
C GLY A 475 24.45 13.09 -17.25
N GLN A 476 24.57 13.05 -15.94
CA GLN A 476 23.58 13.63 -15.01
C GLN A 476 24.25 14.45 -13.92
N LEU A 477 23.60 15.54 -13.53
CA LEU A 477 23.95 16.38 -12.38
C LEU A 477 23.04 16.02 -11.20
N VAL A 478 23.63 15.69 -10.05
CA VAL A 478 22.89 15.49 -8.81
C VAL A 478 22.28 16.82 -8.38
N THR A 479 20.95 16.91 -8.40
CA THR A 479 20.19 18.11 -8.06
C THR A 479 19.26 17.80 -6.88
N ALA A 480 19.34 18.60 -5.81
CA ALA A 480 18.48 18.50 -4.65
C ALA A 480 17.44 19.62 -4.65
N PHE A 481 16.17 19.27 -4.47
CA PHE A 481 15.07 20.17 -4.18
C PHE A 481 14.83 20.14 -2.67
N VAL A 482 14.86 21.30 -2.03
CA VAL A 482 14.84 21.40 -0.57
C VAL A 482 13.74 22.34 -0.12
N VAL A 483 12.90 21.84 0.79
CA VAL A 483 11.94 22.64 1.56
C VAL A 483 12.59 22.96 2.91
N LEU A 484 12.76 24.23 3.19
CA LEU A 484 13.33 24.68 4.45
C LEU A 484 12.27 24.82 5.55
N ARG A 485 12.69 24.66 6.79
CA ARG A 485 11.86 24.99 7.95
C ARG A 485 11.70 26.51 8.08
N PRO A 486 10.61 27.00 8.68
CA PRO A 486 10.45 28.43 8.96
C PRO A 486 11.65 29.01 9.71
N GLY A 487 12.06 30.23 9.32
CA GLY A 487 13.17 30.94 9.95
C GLY A 487 14.55 30.70 9.30
N HIS A 488 14.66 29.86 8.29
CA HIS A 488 15.89 29.64 7.52
C HIS A 488 15.82 30.33 6.15
N ALA A 489 16.94 30.91 5.72
CA ALA A 489 17.01 31.64 4.46
C ALA A 489 17.32 30.68 3.29
N ALA A 490 16.62 30.88 2.17
CA ALA A 490 16.86 30.15 0.92
C ALA A 490 17.92 30.90 0.09
N ASP A 491 19.18 30.82 0.50
CA ASP A 491 20.30 31.55 -0.09
C ASP A 491 21.50 30.63 -0.39
N ASP A 492 22.53 31.23 -1.01
CA ASP A 492 23.76 30.51 -1.39
C ASP A 492 24.58 30.03 -0.18
N ALA A 493 24.44 30.66 0.99
CA ALA A 493 25.13 30.24 2.21
C ALA A 493 24.53 28.93 2.71
N THR A 494 23.21 28.87 2.86
CA THR A 494 22.46 27.67 3.22
C THR A 494 22.69 26.54 2.20
N ALA A 495 22.73 26.85 0.89
CA ALA A 495 23.02 25.84 -0.13
C ALA A 495 24.42 25.23 0.05
N ARG A 496 25.42 26.02 0.39
CA ARG A 496 26.80 25.54 0.68
C ARG A 496 26.85 24.69 1.94
N GLU A 497 26.18 25.09 3.02
CA GLU A 497 26.08 24.29 4.25
C GLU A 497 25.46 22.92 3.96
N LEU A 498 24.39 22.87 3.16
CA LEU A 498 23.74 21.62 2.75
C LEU A 498 24.65 20.73 1.87
N GLN A 499 25.44 21.33 0.98
CA GLN A 499 26.42 20.58 0.21
C GLN A 499 27.54 20.03 1.09
N ASP A 500 27.98 20.80 2.08
CA ASP A 500 29.10 20.43 2.96
C ASP A 500 28.68 19.34 3.95
N ILE A 501 27.48 19.37 4.50
CA ILE A 501 26.99 18.26 5.35
C ILE A 501 26.94 16.95 4.56
N VAL A 502 26.52 16.97 3.29
CA VAL A 502 26.51 15.76 2.46
C VAL A 502 27.92 15.24 2.23
N LYS A 503 28.89 16.11 1.90
CA LYS A 503 30.31 15.74 1.70
C LYS A 503 30.95 15.16 2.97
N GLN A 504 30.51 15.60 4.15
CA GLN A 504 31.00 15.11 5.43
C GLN A 504 30.33 13.81 5.86
N THR A 505 29.10 13.57 5.42
CA THR A 505 28.28 12.42 5.86
C THR A 505 28.45 11.21 4.97
N ILE A 506 28.52 11.41 3.64
CA ILE A 506 28.65 10.34 2.64
C ILE A 506 29.80 10.63 1.68
N ALA A 507 30.09 9.68 0.78
CA ALA A 507 31.20 9.83 -0.17
C ALA A 507 31.10 11.16 -0.96
N PRO A 508 32.14 12.01 -0.97
CA PRO A 508 32.05 13.38 -1.48
C PRO A 508 31.56 13.51 -2.93
N TYR A 509 31.80 12.49 -3.78
CA TYR A 509 31.33 12.54 -5.17
C TYR A 509 29.80 12.54 -5.31
N LYS A 510 29.05 12.15 -4.25
CA LYS A 510 27.58 12.07 -4.22
C LYS A 510 26.89 13.39 -3.91
N TYR A 511 27.61 14.43 -3.44
CA TYR A 511 26.99 15.67 -3.03
C TYR A 511 26.16 16.33 -4.16
N PRO A 512 25.03 16.94 -3.85
CA PRO A 512 24.22 17.65 -4.84
C PRO A 512 24.97 18.91 -5.30
N ARG A 513 25.26 18.97 -6.59
CA ARG A 513 25.97 20.13 -7.19
C ARG A 513 25.03 21.30 -7.40
N ARG A 514 23.75 21.03 -7.41
CA ARG A 514 22.70 22.05 -7.49
C ARG A 514 21.70 21.84 -6.36
N ILE A 515 21.40 22.92 -5.64
CA ILE A 515 20.34 22.99 -4.63
C ILE A 515 19.30 23.97 -5.16
N GLU A 516 18.03 23.52 -5.18
CA GLU A 516 16.89 24.35 -5.54
C GLU A 516 15.93 24.40 -4.33
N PHE A 517 15.70 25.60 -3.80
CA PHE A 517 14.74 25.78 -2.71
C PHE A 517 13.34 25.88 -3.28
N CYS A 518 12.37 25.22 -2.65
CA CYS A 518 10.98 25.22 -3.06
C CYS A 518 10.06 25.26 -1.83
N ALA A 519 8.82 25.71 -2.04
CA ALA A 519 7.82 25.79 -0.98
C ALA A 519 7.24 24.41 -0.63
N SER A 520 7.18 23.50 -1.58
CA SER A 520 6.69 22.14 -1.41
C SER A 520 7.26 21.21 -2.49
N LEU A 521 7.25 19.91 -2.23
CA LEU A 521 7.64 18.89 -3.20
C LEU A 521 6.40 18.29 -3.89
N PRO A 522 6.49 17.96 -5.20
CA PRO A 522 5.41 17.29 -5.91
C PRO A 522 5.21 15.88 -5.38
N ARG A 523 3.99 15.57 -4.94
CA ARG A 523 3.63 14.27 -4.40
C ARG A 523 2.46 13.65 -5.14
N THR A 524 2.39 12.32 -5.11
CA THR A 524 1.17 11.60 -5.49
C THR A 524 0.11 11.86 -4.42
N GLU A 525 -1.12 11.50 -4.73
CA GLU A 525 -2.23 11.52 -3.77
C GLU A 525 -2.00 10.61 -2.55
N THR A 526 -1.10 9.65 -2.68
CA THR A 526 -0.65 8.76 -1.59
C THR A 526 0.52 9.33 -0.79
N GLY A 527 0.95 10.55 -1.08
CA GLY A 527 2.07 11.22 -0.42
C GLY A 527 3.46 10.88 -0.99
N LYS A 528 3.57 9.96 -1.97
CA LYS A 528 4.86 9.57 -2.56
C LYS A 528 5.44 10.69 -3.42
N LEU A 529 6.75 10.94 -3.28
CA LEU A 529 7.48 11.93 -4.06
C LEU A 529 7.45 11.58 -5.57
N GLN A 530 7.03 12.55 -6.39
CA GLN A 530 6.99 12.41 -7.85
C GLN A 530 8.31 12.90 -8.46
N ARG A 531 9.38 12.09 -8.37
CA ARG A 531 10.71 12.45 -8.89
C ARG A 531 10.72 12.80 -10.38
N PHE A 532 9.83 12.20 -11.17
CA PHE A 532 9.73 12.52 -12.60
C PHE A 532 9.35 14.00 -12.84
N ARG A 533 8.52 14.61 -11.98
CA ARG A 533 8.20 16.04 -12.06
C ARG A 533 9.42 16.90 -11.71
N LEU A 534 10.16 16.54 -10.67
CA LEU A 534 11.39 17.24 -10.31
C LEU A 534 12.45 17.21 -11.43
N ARG A 535 12.45 16.16 -12.26
CA ARG A 535 13.33 16.10 -13.44
C ARG A 535 12.86 17.03 -14.55
N GLN A 536 11.57 17.33 -14.65
CA GLN A 536 10.97 18.15 -15.73
C GLN A 536 10.91 19.63 -15.36
N GLU A 537 10.80 19.99 -14.08
CA GLU A 537 10.81 21.37 -13.62
C GLU A 537 12.17 22.01 -13.92
N GLY A 538 12.18 23.00 -14.81
CA GLY A 538 13.38 23.72 -15.22
C GLY A 538 13.88 23.42 -16.64
N LYS A 539 13.04 22.92 -17.55
CA LYS A 539 13.23 23.19 -18.97
C LYS A 539 12.84 24.65 -19.22
N PRO A 540 13.74 25.49 -19.79
CA PRO A 540 13.43 26.87 -20.14
C PRO A 540 12.27 26.96 -21.12
#